data_db89a769983bdbf8f636661cb96ce82f
#
_entry.id   db89a769983bdbf8f636661cb96ce82f
#
_cell.length_a   1.000
_cell.length_b   1.000
_cell.length_c   1.000
_cell.angle_alpha   90.00
_cell.angle_beta   90.00
_cell.angle_gamma   90.00
#
_symmetry.space_group_name_H-M   'P 1'
#
loop_
_entity.id
_entity.type
_entity.pdbx_description
1 polymer ?
#
loop_
_entity_poly.entity_id
_entity_poly.type
_entity_poly.pdbx_seq_one_letter_code
_entity_poly.pdbx_strand_id
1 'polypeptide(L)'
;MYFGDKDLNLEKLIFNLKPVVFEAGDAIIEIYKNGAKAEYKEDGSPVTIADRLSEEIILKSLNSIAPNIPIVSEENSISHKKVFSDEFFLVDPLDGTKEFLDFSGSGEFTVNIGLISKNRPIMGIIYSPNSGQLYYGISTEGSFFENKNGETLNLKVKKGKTDDIIAIASKNHLSSKTETWLADRKIKNIISASSSIKFCAIAKGDADVYPRFSPTMEWDTAAGDAILTGAGGRVTEGDSNKPLFYGKPNYRNLDFIAWSKLKFF
;
A
#
# COMPACT_ATOMS: atom_id res chain seq x y z
N MET A 1 -17.19 -9.24 -24.93
CA MET A 1 -18.00 -8.13 -24.43
C MET A 1 -18.15 -8.40 -22.94
N TYR A 2 -17.23 -7.89 -22.12
CA TYR A 2 -17.27 -8.07 -20.67
C TYR A 2 -18.11 -6.93 -20.07
N PHE A 3 -19.18 -7.29 -19.41
CA PHE A 3 -19.96 -6.34 -18.61
C PHE A 3 -19.14 -6.05 -17.35
N GLY A 4 -18.51 -4.87 -17.26
CA GLY A 4 -18.06 -4.36 -15.98
C GLY A 4 -19.26 -4.35 -15.03
N ASP A 5 -19.05 -4.83 -13.81
CA ASP A 5 -20.07 -4.82 -12.77
C ASP A 5 -20.45 -3.36 -12.49
N LYS A 6 -21.51 -2.86 -13.15
CA LYS A 6 -21.94 -1.45 -13.11
C LYS A 6 -22.40 -1.00 -11.73
N ASP A 7 -22.36 -1.92 -10.72
CA ASP A 7 -22.92 -1.70 -9.39
C ASP A 7 -22.00 -2.13 -8.25
N LEU A 8 -20.65 -2.14 -8.42
CA LEU A 8 -19.77 -2.45 -7.31
C LEU A 8 -19.81 -1.29 -6.29
N ASN A 9 -20.51 -1.50 -5.19
CA ASN A 9 -20.54 -0.55 -4.09
C ASN A 9 -19.22 -0.63 -3.30
N LEU A 10 -18.32 0.34 -3.50
CA LEU A 10 -16.99 0.37 -2.91
C LEU A 10 -17.02 0.51 -1.38
N GLU A 11 -17.99 1.24 -0.82
CA GLU A 11 -18.17 1.33 0.63
C GLU A 11 -18.54 -0.02 1.24
N LYS A 12 -19.46 -0.75 0.60
CA LYS A 12 -19.84 -2.11 1.00
C LYS A 12 -18.66 -3.08 0.86
N LEU A 13 -17.87 -2.92 -0.20
CA LEU A 13 -16.65 -3.71 -0.39
C LEU A 13 -15.66 -3.49 0.75
N ILE A 14 -15.35 -2.25 1.10
CA ILE A 14 -14.49 -1.91 2.25
C ILE A 14 -15.07 -2.50 3.55
N PHE A 15 -16.38 -2.35 3.79
CA PHE A 15 -17.04 -2.89 4.97
C PHE A 15 -16.86 -4.41 5.08
N ASN A 16 -16.98 -5.14 3.97
CA ASN A 16 -16.80 -6.59 3.93
C ASN A 16 -15.32 -7.01 4.05
N LEU A 17 -14.38 -6.17 3.60
CA LEU A 17 -12.94 -6.46 3.66
C LEU A 17 -12.30 -6.15 5.02
N LYS A 18 -12.88 -5.26 5.83
CA LYS A 18 -12.33 -4.98 7.17
C LYS A 18 -12.13 -6.24 8.03
N PRO A 19 -13.15 -7.11 8.22
CA PRO A 19 -12.95 -8.34 8.99
C PRO A 19 -11.90 -9.26 8.36
N VAL A 20 -11.77 -9.26 7.03
CA VAL A 20 -10.81 -10.10 6.32
C VAL A 20 -9.37 -9.69 6.62
N VAL A 21 -9.07 -8.39 6.58
CA VAL A 21 -7.71 -7.91 6.89
C VAL A 21 -7.38 -8.05 8.37
N PHE A 22 -8.38 -8.01 9.26
CA PHE A 22 -8.17 -8.32 10.68
C PHE A 22 -7.85 -9.80 10.89
N GLU A 23 -8.60 -10.73 10.27
CA GLU A 23 -8.35 -12.17 10.35
C GLU A 23 -6.95 -12.51 9.79
N ALA A 24 -6.59 -11.95 8.63
CA ALA A 24 -5.25 -12.10 8.05
C ALA A 24 -4.16 -11.56 8.99
N GLY A 25 -4.40 -10.38 9.57
CA GLY A 25 -3.49 -9.78 10.54
C GLY A 25 -3.33 -10.58 11.82
N ASP A 26 -4.40 -11.18 12.34
CA ASP A 26 -4.34 -12.04 13.52
C ASP A 26 -3.48 -13.29 13.24
N ALA A 27 -3.64 -13.92 12.07
CA ALA A 27 -2.80 -15.03 11.65
C ALA A 27 -1.31 -14.63 11.54
N ILE A 28 -1.02 -13.43 10.99
CA ILE A 28 0.34 -12.89 10.92
C ILE A 28 0.91 -12.69 12.33
N ILE A 29 0.15 -12.07 13.24
CA ILE A 29 0.61 -11.78 14.62
C ILE A 29 0.84 -13.06 15.43
N GLU A 30 0.04 -14.10 15.23
CA GLU A 30 0.25 -15.40 15.89
C GLU A 30 1.62 -15.97 15.53
N ILE A 31 1.97 -15.96 14.23
CA ILE A 31 3.27 -16.45 13.75
C ILE A 31 4.40 -15.53 14.21
N TYR A 32 4.20 -14.20 14.16
CA TYR A 32 5.18 -13.22 14.64
C TYR A 32 5.60 -13.47 16.09
N LYS A 33 4.63 -13.70 16.97
CA LYS A 33 4.89 -13.97 18.40
C LYS A 33 5.60 -15.30 18.66
N ASN A 34 5.37 -16.30 17.80
CA ASN A 34 5.97 -17.62 17.93
C ASN A 34 7.34 -17.77 17.27
N GLY A 35 7.80 -16.73 16.56
CA GLY A 35 9.06 -16.73 15.82
C GLY A 35 8.94 -17.43 14.47
N ALA A 36 8.92 -16.63 13.39
CA ALA A 36 8.84 -17.14 12.03
C ALA A 36 10.19 -17.59 11.50
N LYS A 37 10.19 -18.64 10.66
CA LYS A 37 11.32 -19.01 9.82
C LYS A 37 11.09 -18.49 8.41
N ALA A 38 12.12 -17.87 7.84
CA ALA A 38 12.10 -17.45 6.46
C ALA A 38 12.44 -18.62 5.52
N GLU A 39 11.68 -18.71 4.43
CA GLU A 39 12.10 -19.34 3.19
C GLU A 39 12.52 -18.25 2.22
N TYR A 40 13.29 -18.57 1.19
CA TYR A 40 13.72 -17.58 0.21
C TYR A 40 13.21 -17.95 -1.17
N LYS A 41 12.60 -16.98 -1.85
CA LYS A 41 12.14 -17.09 -3.24
C LYS A 41 13.36 -17.15 -4.20
N GLU A 42 13.14 -17.45 -5.47
CA GLU A 42 14.21 -17.51 -6.49
C GLU A 42 14.95 -16.16 -6.65
N ASP A 43 14.27 -15.04 -6.43
CA ASP A 43 14.85 -13.70 -6.48
C ASP A 43 15.58 -13.28 -5.17
N GLY A 44 15.63 -14.18 -4.17
CA GLY A 44 16.27 -13.96 -2.88
C GLY A 44 15.43 -13.16 -1.89
N SER A 45 14.18 -12.81 -2.20
CA SER A 45 13.27 -12.19 -1.23
C SER A 45 12.78 -13.23 -0.22
N PRO A 46 12.62 -12.86 1.08
CA PRO A 46 12.10 -13.76 2.09
C PRO A 46 10.59 -13.93 1.92
N VAL A 47 10.10 -15.12 2.23
CA VAL A 47 8.69 -15.46 2.39
C VAL A 47 8.54 -16.34 3.62
N THR A 48 7.42 -16.22 4.32
CA THR A 48 7.14 -17.02 5.52
C THR A 48 5.79 -17.72 5.39
N ILE A 49 5.50 -18.58 6.36
CA ILE A 49 4.16 -19.17 6.47
C ILE A 49 3.09 -18.10 6.75
N ALA A 50 3.45 -16.94 7.34
CA ALA A 50 2.54 -15.84 7.58
C ALA A 50 2.04 -15.21 6.28
N ASP A 51 2.91 -15.01 5.29
CA ASP A 51 2.54 -14.50 3.96
C ASP A 51 1.50 -15.43 3.31
N ARG A 52 1.74 -16.74 3.35
CA ARG A 52 0.87 -17.75 2.73
C ARG A 52 -0.50 -17.86 3.40
N LEU A 53 -0.54 -17.86 4.74
CA LEU A 53 -1.81 -17.94 5.48
C LEU A 53 -2.63 -16.65 5.30
N SER A 54 -1.99 -15.49 5.35
CA SER A 54 -2.63 -14.21 5.05
C SER A 54 -3.21 -14.21 3.62
N GLU A 55 -2.42 -14.66 2.63
CA GLU A 55 -2.88 -14.78 1.25
C GLU A 55 -4.11 -15.68 1.13
N GLU A 56 -4.08 -16.87 1.73
CA GLU A 56 -5.20 -17.83 1.66
C GLU A 56 -6.51 -17.22 2.20
N ILE A 57 -6.46 -16.53 3.34
CA ILE A 57 -7.60 -15.85 3.94
C ILE A 57 -8.14 -14.78 3.00
N ILE A 58 -7.27 -13.92 2.46
CA ILE A 58 -7.63 -12.81 1.61
C ILE A 58 -8.22 -13.29 0.28
N LEU A 59 -7.55 -14.23 -0.40
CA LEU A 59 -8.00 -14.73 -1.70
C LEU A 59 -9.33 -15.48 -1.61
N LYS A 60 -9.52 -16.31 -0.57
CA LYS A 60 -10.79 -16.99 -0.33
C LYS A 60 -11.94 -15.99 -0.15
N SER A 61 -11.71 -14.95 0.62
CA SER A 61 -12.72 -13.92 0.89
C SER A 61 -13.01 -13.07 -0.33
N LEU A 62 -11.99 -12.60 -1.07
CA LEU A 62 -12.17 -11.83 -2.30
C LEU A 62 -12.93 -12.61 -3.37
N ASN A 63 -12.61 -13.90 -3.55
CA ASN A 63 -13.35 -14.77 -4.48
C ASN A 63 -14.84 -14.95 -4.10
N SER A 64 -15.18 -14.84 -2.81
CA SER A 64 -16.56 -14.87 -2.35
C SER A 64 -17.28 -13.52 -2.48
N ILE A 65 -16.59 -12.43 -2.17
CA ILE A 65 -17.15 -11.06 -2.13
C ILE A 65 -17.29 -10.48 -3.54
N ALA A 66 -16.30 -10.72 -4.41
CA ALA A 66 -16.21 -10.16 -5.75
C ALA A 66 -15.70 -11.20 -6.77
N PRO A 67 -16.46 -12.28 -7.03
CA PRO A 67 -16.01 -13.44 -7.82
C PRO A 67 -15.67 -13.12 -9.27
N ASN A 68 -16.17 -12.02 -9.80
CA ASN A 68 -15.97 -11.62 -11.20
C ASN A 68 -14.73 -10.72 -11.40
N ILE A 69 -14.09 -10.26 -10.31
CA ILE A 69 -12.93 -9.37 -10.39
C ILE A 69 -11.65 -10.21 -10.24
N PRO A 70 -10.75 -10.21 -11.23
CA PRO A 70 -9.47 -10.91 -11.14
C PRO A 70 -8.62 -10.41 -9.97
N ILE A 71 -7.84 -11.31 -9.38
CA ILE A 71 -6.94 -11.00 -8.27
C ILE A 71 -5.51 -11.29 -8.71
N VAL A 72 -4.63 -10.32 -8.47
CA VAL A 72 -3.17 -10.46 -8.57
C VAL A 72 -2.62 -10.34 -7.17
N SER A 73 -1.92 -11.37 -6.72
CA SER A 73 -1.35 -11.41 -5.38
C SER A 73 0.14 -11.73 -5.45
N GLU A 74 0.94 -11.10 -4.59
CA GLU A 74 2.40 -11.25 -4.58
C GLU A 74 2.84 -12.70 -4.53
N GLU A 75 2.25 -13.52 -3.65
CA GLU A 75 2.67 -14.89 -3.43
C GLU A 75 2.09 -15.88 -4.46
N ASN A 76 1.09 -15.46 -5.24
CA ASN A 76 0.47 -16.26 -6.28
C ASN A 76 1.04 -15.94 -7.66
N SER A 77 2.21 -16.50 -8.01
CA SER A 77 2.88 -16.27 -9.29
C SER A 77 2.05 -16.65 -10.52
N ILE A 78 1.05 -17.55 -10.38
CA ILE A 78 0.13 -17.92 -11.48
C ILE A 78 -0.76 -16.72 -11.83
N SER A 79 -1.15 -15.92 -10.84
CA SER A 79 -1.97 -14.72 -11.04
C SER A 79 -1.27 -13.65 -11.88
N HIS A 80 0.08 -13.63 -11.85
CA HIS A 80 0.89 -12.64 -12.58
C HIS A 80 0.86 -12.86 -14.11
N LYS A 81 0.44 -14.03 -14.58
CA LYS A 81 0.41 -14.40 -16.00
C LYS A 81 -0.93 -14.12 -16.68
N LYS A 82 -1.92 -13.62 -15.93
CA LYS A 82 -3.28 -13.39 -16.46
C LYS A 82 -3.33 -12.12 -17.32
N VAL A 83 -4.11 -12.21 -18.40
CA VAL A 83 -4.55 -11.01 -19.16
C VAL A 83 -5.72 -10.41 -18.39
N PHE A 84 -5.66 -9.12 -18.10
CA PHE A 84 -6.61 -8.47 -17.21
C PHE A 84 -7.75 -7.78 -17.95
N SER A 85 -8.88 -7.71 -17.24
CA SER A 85 -9.96 -6.77 -17.48
C SER A 85 -9.51 -5.36 -17.03
N ASP A 86 -10.35 -4.36 -17.32
CA ASP A 86 -10.15 -2.99 -16.82
C ASP A 86 -10.12 -2.91 -15.29
N GLU A 87 -10.63 -3.95 -14.59
CA GLU A 87 -10.73 -4.03 -13.14
C GLU A 87 -10.04 -5.27 -12.61
N PHE A 88 -9.22 -5.12 -11.56
CA PHE A 88 -8.54 -6.21 -10.87
C PHE A 88 -8.06 -5.77 -9.48
N PHE A 89 -7.96 -6.73 -8.56
CA PHE A 89 -7.31 -6.52 -7.27
C PHE A 89 -5.80 -6.70 -7.36
N LEU A 90 -5.09 -5.89 -6.59
CA LEU A 90 -3.68 -6.04 -6.25
C LEU A 90 -3.58 -6.30 -4.76
N VAL A 91 -2.99 -7.42 -4.38
CA VAL A 91 -2.89 -7.88 -3.00
C VAL A 91 -1.43 -8.10 -2.64
N ASP A 92 -1.01 -7.48 -1.55
CA ASP A 92 0.21 -7.85 -0.83
C ASP A 92 -0.21 -8.38 0.54
N PRO A 93 -0.11 -9.69 0.76
CA PRO A 93 -0.58 -10.32 1.98
C PRO A 93 0.27 -9.97 3.20
N LEU A 94 1.55 -9.61 3.00
CA LEU A 94 2.47 -9.20 4.07
C LEU A 94 3.61 -8.32 3.51
N ASP A 95 3.34 -7.04 3.27
CA ASP A 95 4.38 -6.06 2.91
C ASP A 95 5.28 -5.78 4.11
N GLY A 96 6.58 -5.86 3.89
CA GLY A 96 7.58 -5.70 4.95
C GLY A 96 7.99 -7.02 5.59
N THR A 97 8.14 -8.11 4.84
CA THR A 97 8.58 -9.41 5.35
C THR A 97 9.93 -9.36 6.06
N LYS A 98 10.83 -8.44 5.67
CA LYS A 98 12.11 -8.21 6.37
C LYS A 98 11.89 -7.63 7.76
N GLU A 99 11.01 -6.65 7.90
CA GLU A 99 10.63 -6.04 9.16
C GLU A 99 9.83 -7.01 10.04
N PHE A 100 9.06 -7.91 9.43
CA PHE A 100 8.40 -9.02 10.11
C PHE A 100 9.40 -10.01 10.70
N LEU A 101 10.53 -10.26 10.03
CA LEU A 101 11.59 -11.15 10.50
C LEU A 101 12.55 -10.48 11.50
N ASP A 102 12.56 -9.15 11.57
CA ASP A 102 13.35 -8.38 12.53
C ASP A 102 12.57 -8.14 13.83
N PHE A 103 12.61 -9.10 14.75
CA PHE A 103 11.93 -9.02 16.05
C PHE A 103 12.46 -7.91 16.96
N SER A 104 13.59 -7.29 16.63
CA SER A 104 14.16 -6.15 17.35
C SER A 104 13.76 -4.80 16.74
N GLY A 105 13.11 -4.84 15.57
CA GLY A 105 12.74 -3.68 14.79
C GLY A 105 11.40 -3.06 15.19
N SER A 106 10.91 -2.15 14.34
CA SER A 106 9.66 -1.42 14.56
C SER A 106 8.40 -2.29 14.40
N GLY A 107 8.52 -3.46 13.76
CA GLY A 107 7.38 -4.32 13.41
C GLY A 107 6.40 -3.63 12.45
N GLU A 108 6.92 -2.80 11.56
CA GLU A 108 6.14 -2.07 10.56
C GLU A 108 5.93 -2.92 9.31
N PHE A 109 5.00 -3.85 9.39
CA PHE A 109 4.53 -4.66 8.27
C PHE A 109 3.02 -4.48 8.09
N THR A 110 2.52 -4.68 6.87
CA THR A 110 1.11 -4.40 6.54
C THR A 110 0.50 -5.44 5.62
N VAL A 111 -0.82 -5.55 5.69
CA VAL A 111 -1.67 -6.23 4.70
C VAL A 111 -2.23 -5.17 3.76
N ASN A 112 -2.07 -5.32 2.46
CA ASN A 112 -2.48 -4.36 1.46
C ASN A 112 -3.44 -4.97 0.45
N ILE A 113 -4.59 -4.32 0.23
CA ILE A 113 -5.54 -4.69 -0.83
C ILE A 113 -5.93 -3.42 -1.58
N GLY A 114 -5.61 -3.36 -2.87
CA GLY A 114 -6.00 -2.27 -3.77
C GLY A 114 -6.91 -2.77 -4.87
N LEU A 115 -7.94 -2.01 -5.24
CA LEU A 115 -8.76 -2.25 -6.43
C LEU A 115 -8.40 -1.25 -7.51
N ILE A 116 -8.04 -1.78 -8.65
CA ILE A 116 -7.72 -1.00 -9.86
C ILE A 116 -8.94 -0.97 -10.77
N SER A 117 -9.21 0.18 -11.37
CA SER A 117 -10.12 0.34 -12.50
C SER A 117 -9.51 1.31 -13.50
N LYS A 118 -9.49 0.92 -14.78
CA LYS A 118 -8.90 1.72 -15.89
C LYS A 118 -7.50 2.23 -15.56
N ASN A 119 -6.64 1.32 -15.11
CA ASN A 119 -5.26 1.57 -14.74
C ASN A 119 -5.05 2.56 -13.55
N ARG A 120 -6.09 2.84 -12.78
CA ARG A 120 -6.01 3.71 -11.59
C ARG A 120 -6.56 3.01 -10.35
N PRO A 121 -5.91 3.18 -9.19
CA PRO A 121 -6.47 2.64 -7.95
C PRO A 121 -7.68 3.47 -7.54
N ILE A 122 -8.80 2.79 -7.36
CA ILE A 122 -10.07 3.41 -6.98
C ILE A 122 -10.43 3.15 -5.52
N MET A 123 -9.91 2.07 -4.93
CA MET A 123 -10.13 1.72 -3.53
C MET A 123 -8.85 1.11 -2.95
N GLY A 124 -8.59 1.38 -1.68
CA GLY A 124 -7.47 0.79 -0.94
C GLY A 124 -7.83 0.50 0.51
N ILE A 125 -7.25 -0.57 1.04
CA ILE A 125 -7.27 -0.91 2.45
C ILE A 125 -5.88 -1.38 2.86
N ILE A 126 -5.34 -0.82 3.94
CA ILE A 126 -4.04 -1.14 4.54
C ILE A 126 -4.26 -1.39 6.02
N TYR A 127 -3.87 -2.56 6.48
CA TYR A 127 -3.89 -2.90 7.90
C TYR A 127 -2.48 -3.16 8.41
N SER A 128 -2.11 -2.53 9.52
CA SER A 128 -0.87 -2.78 10.26
C SER A 128 -1.17 -3.64 11.48
N PRO A 129 -0.94 -4.96 11.41
CA PRO A 129 -1.37 -5.88 12.46
C PRO A 129 -0.72 -5.61 13.82
N ASN A 130 0.58 -5.25 13.80
CA ASN A 130 1.34 -5.02 15.03
C ASN A 130 0.87 -3.79 15.80
N SER A 131 0.42 -2.74 15.09
CA SER A 131 -0.09 -1.51 15.72
C SER A 131 -1.61 -1.51 15.89
N GLY A 132 -2.33 -2.42 15.22
CA GLY A 132 -3.79 -2.44 15.17
C GLY A 132 -4.39 -1.25 14.43
N GLN A 133 -3.64 -0.64 13.49
CA GLN A 133 -4.05 0.53 12.72
C GLN A 133 -4.58 0.11 11.34
N LEU A 134 -5.77 0.59 11.01
CA LEU A 134 -6.41 0.37 9.73
C LEU A 134 -6.55 1.68 8.97
N TYR A 135 -6.15 1.67 7.71
CA TYR A 135 -6.32 2.77 6.77
C TYR A 135 -7.12 2.27 5.57
N TYR A 136 -8.12 3.04 5.14
CA TYR A 136 -8.93 2.67 3.99
C TYR A 136 -9.48 3.92 3.30
N GLY A 137 -9.80 3.78 2.01
CA GLY A 137 -10.35 4.90 1.28
C GLY A 137 -10.78 4.56 -0.13
N ILE A 138 -11.61 5.46 -0.66
CA ILE A 138 -12.05 5.52 -2.05
C ILE A 138 -11.46 6.79 -2.64
N SER A 139 -10.75 6.67 -3.75
CA SER A 139 -9.94 7.77 -4.30
C SER A 139 -10.74 9.03 -4.63
N THR A 140 -12.05 8.90 -4.90
CA THR A 140 -12.96 10.01 -5.25
C THR A 140 -13.84 10.48 -4.08
N GLU A 141 -13.90 9.75 -2.97
CA GLU A 141 -14.88 10.02 -1.90
C GLU A 141 -14.23 10.40 -0.58
N GLY A 142 -13.02 9.89 -0.31
CA GLY A 142 -12.30 10.19 0.91
C GLY A 142 -11.59 8.98 1.50
N SER A 143 -10.80 9.24 2.56
CA SER A 143 -10.02 8.21 3.24
C SER A 143 -10.09 8.36 4.74
N PHE A 144 -9.91 7.25 5.43
CA PHE A 144 -10.14 7.13 6.85
C PHE A 144 -9.01 6.34 7.51
N PHE A 145 -8.76 6.68 8.74
CA PHE A 145 -7.95 5.94 9.68
C PHE A 145 -8.85 5.39 10.78
N GLU A 146 -8.62 4.16 11.20
CA GLU A 146 -9.27 3.55 12.35
C GLU A 146 -8.20 2.97 13.27
N ASN A 147 -8.25 3.33 14.55
CA ASN A 147 -7.31 2.80 15.52
C ASN A 147 -7.81 1.46 16.11
N LYS A 148 -6.96 0.82 16.91
CA LYS A 148 -7.29 -0.47 17.56
C LYS A 148 -8.52 -0.46 18.47
N ASN A 149 -9.02 0.71 18.85
CA ASN A 149 -10.23 0.86 19.68
C ASN A 149 -11.49 1.11 18.81
N GLY A 150 -11.35 1.13 17.47
CA GLY A 150 -12.45 1.41 16.54
C GLY A 150 -12.75 2.89 16.34
N GLU A 151 -11.92 3.80 16.89
CA GLU A 151 -12.09 5.23 16.67
C GLU A 151 -11.63 5.60 15.26
N THR A 152 -12.50 6.26 14.51
CA THR A 152 -12.29 6.60 13.10
C THR A 152 -12.04 8.10 12.92
N LEU A 153 -11.05 8.44 12.09
CA LEU A 153 -10.72 9.81 11.70
C LEU A 153 -10.68 9.94 10.17
N ASN A 154 -11.20 11.05 9.65
CA ASN A 154 -11.01 11.40 8.25
C ASN A 154 -9.55 11.79 7.98
N LEU A 155 -8.95 11.20 6.98
CA LEU A 155 -7.60 11.53 6.54
C LEU A 155 -7.63 12.76 5.62
N LYS A 156 -6.69 13.67 5.83
CA LYS A 156 -6.49 14.83 4.97
C LYS A 156 -5.01 15.19 4.94
N VAL A 157 -4.46 15.18 3.73
CA VAL A 157 -3.08 15.63 3.53
C VAL A 157 -2.89 17.10 3.90
N LYS A 158 -1.68 17.48 4.26
CA LYS A 158 -1.32 18.90 4.38
C LYS A 158 -1.50 19.64 3.07
N LYS A 159 -1.91 20.89 3.16
CA LYS A 159 -2.12 21.79 2.01
C LYS A 159 -1.56 23.18 2.30
N GLY A 160 -1.27 23.93 1.24
CA GLY A 160 -0.76 25.29 1.36
C GLY A 160 0.69 25.41 0.88
N LYS A 161 1.45 26.33 1.49
CA LYS A 161 2.87 26.54 1.22
C LYS A 161 3.63 26.45 2.54
N THR A 162 4.75 25.75 2.55
CA THR A 162 5.66 25.67 3.70
C THR A 162 7.09 25.49 3.18
N ASP A 163 8.03 26.03 3.93
CA ASP A 163 9.46 25.81 3.70
C ASP A 163 9.99 24.64 4.57
N ASP A 164 9.16 24.14 5.48
CA ASP A 164 9.48 23.02 6.39
C ASP A 164 8.81 21.73 5.89
N ILE A 165 9.40 21.15 4.87
CA ILE A 165 8.92 19.92 4.21
C ILE A 165 9.44 18.71 4.99
N ILE A 166 8.55 17.78 5.34
CA ILE A 166 8.87 16.49 5.94
C ILE A 166 8.81 15.41 4.85
N ALA A 167 9.96 14.89 4.47
CA ALA A 167 10.01 13.71 3.63
C ALA A 167 9.89 12.44 4.47
N ILE A 168 9.23 11.42 3.91
CA ILE A 168 9.27 10.07 4.47
C ILE A 168 10.02 9.15 3.51
N ALA A 169 10.92 8.33 4.03
CA ALA A 169 11.75 7.44 3.23
C ALA A 169 11.78 6.03 3.82
N SER A 170 12.23 5.07 3.03
CA SER A 170 12.40 3.71 3.50
C SER A 170 13.54 3.63 4.50
N LYS A 171 13.30 2.97 5.64
CA LYS A 171 14.29 2.79 6.70
C LYS A 171 15.58 2.09 6.20
N ASN A 172 15.42 1.11 5.31
CA ASN A 172 16.50 0.22 4.87
C ASN A 172 16.91 0.41 3.40
N HIS A 173 16.26 1.32 2.65
CA HIS A 173 16.42 1.42 1.19
C HIS A 173 16.47 2.88 0.70
N LEU A 174 17.23 3.74 1.39
CA LEU A 174 17.51 5.06 0.86
C LEU A 174 18.52 4.93 -0.29
N SER A 175 18.06 5.10 -1.53
CA SER A 175 18.95 5.06 -2.69
C SER A 175 19.70 6.38 -2.84
N SER A 176 20.91 6.35 -3.44
CA SER A 176 21.66 7.56 -3.75
C SER A 176 20.85 8.56 -4.60
N LYS A 177 19.98 8.05 -5.48
CA LYS A 177 19.08 8.87 -6.27
C LYS A 177 18.04 9.60 -5.39
N THR A 178 17.54 8.93 -4.36
CA THR A 178 16.62 9.56 -3.39
C THR A 178 17.33 10.62 -2.57
N GLU A 179 18.54 10.33 -2.11
CA GLU A 179 19.37 11.30 -1.36
C GLU A 179 19.65 12.55 -2.18
N THR A 180 20.09 12.38 -3.44
CA THR A 180 20.33 13.49 -4.36
C THR A 180 19.05 14.31 -4.58
N TRP A 181 17.91 13.65 -4.83
CA TRP A 181 16.64 14.32 -5.04
C TRP A 181 16.22 15.18 -3.84
N LEU A 182 16.40 14.68 -2.62
CA LEU A 182 16.11 15.40 -1.38
C LEU A 182 17.07 16.58 -1.17
N ALA A 183 18.37 16.38 -1.44
CA ALA A 183 19.40 17.40 -1.30
C ALA A 183 19.18 18.57 -2.29
N ASP A 184 18.89 18.29 -3.56
CA ASP A 184 18.62 19.29 -4.59
C ASP A 184 17.43 20.20 -4.21
N ARG A 185 16.47 19.66 -3.46
CA ARG A 185 15.27 20.37 -2.95
C ARG A 185 15.46 20.95 -1.56
N LYS A 186 16.65 20.81 -0.98
CA LYS A 186 16.99 21.29 0.36
C LYS A 186 16.06 20.74 1.46
N ILE A 187 15.48 19.54 1.25
CA ILE A 187 14.65 18.87 2.24
C ILE A 187 15.54 18.23 3.28
N LYS A 188 15.48 18.72 4.52
CA LYS A 188 16.35 18.29 5.62
C LYS A 188 15.61 17.41 6.63
N ASN A 189 14.31 17.60 6.77
CA ASN A 189 13.50 16.84 7.70
C ASN A 189 13.07 15.53 7.05
N ILE A 190 13.70 14.44 7.46
CA ILE A 190 13.43 13.10 6.91
C ILE A 190 13.04 12.19 8.07
N ILE A 191 11.86 11.62 7.97
CA ILE A 191 11.42 10.54 8.85
C ILE A 191 11.47 9.21 8.11
N SER A 192 11.56 8.10 8.84
CA SER A 192 11.66 6.77 8.25
C SER A 192 10.49 5.92 8.67
N ALA A 193 9.94 5.16 7.72
CA ALA A 193 8.99 4.09 7.98
C ALA A 193 9.19 2.97 6.96
N SER A 194 8.67 1.80 7.27
CA SER A 194 8.69 0.66 6.37
C SER A 194 7.34 0.46 5.69
N SER A 195 7.26 -0.44 4.70
CA SER A 195 6.04 -0.87 4.09
C SER A 195 5.18 0.27 3.48
N SER A 196 3.92 0.02 3.24
CA SER A 196 2.92 0.97 2.72
C SER A 196 2.52 2.07 3.73
N ILE A 197 2.95 1.98 5.00
CA ILE A 197 2.72 3.01 6.04
C ILE A 197 3.17 4.39 5.59
N LYS A 198 4.15 4.49 4.70
CA LYS A 198 4.62 5.76 4.15
C LYS A 198 3.55 6.57 3.42
N PHE A 199 2.65 5.90 2.69
CA PHE A 199 1.49 6.55 2.07
C PHE A 199 0.49 7.01 3.14
N CYS A 200 0.28 6.17 4.16
CA CYS A 200 -0.62 6.47 5.27
C CYS A 200 -0.16 7.70 6.07
N ALA A 201 1.16 7.84 6.29
CA ALA A 201 1.73 8.99 6.97
C ALA A 201 1.48 10.31 6.21
N ILE A 202 1.60 10.30 4.87
CA ILE A 202 1.26 11.48 4.06
C ILE A 202 -0.25 11.74 4.09
N ALA A 203 -1.07 10.70 3.95
CA ALA A 203 -2.53 10.82 3.97
C ALA A 203 -3.04 11.39 5.30
N LYS A 204 -2.37 11.08 6.41
CA LYS A 204 -2.65 11.58 7.76
C LYS A 204 -2.11 13.00 8.00
N GLY A 205 -1.17 13.45 7.17
CA GLY A 205 -0.50 14.73 7.33
C GLY A 205 0.73 14.69 8.26
N ASP A 206 1.26 13.52 8.58
CA ASP A 206 2.48 13.35 9.38
C ASP A 206 3.74 13.58 8.52
N ALA A 207 3.64 13.37 7.21
CA ALA A 207 4.68 13.64 6.21
C ALA A 207 4.10 14.39 5.00
N ASP A 208 4.98 14.87 4.13
CA ASP A 208 4.60 15.72 3.00
C ASP A 208 4.93 15.10 1.65
N VAL A 209 6.00 14.30 1.59
CA VAL A 209 6.47 13.69 0.34
C VAL A 209 7.18 12.35 0.58
N TYR A 210 6.96 11.39 -0.32
CA TYR A 210 7.65 10.11 -0.35
C TYR A 210 8.22 9.86 -1.74
N PRO A 211 9.51 10.20 -1.97
CA PRO A 211 10.21 9.83 -3.20
C PRO A 211 10.69 8.38 -3.14
N ARG A 212 10.43 7.62 -4.19
CA ARG A 212 10.87 6.22 -4.33
C ARG A 212 11.52 6.00 -5.68
N PHE A 213 12.85 5.88 -5.70
CA PHE A 213 13.68 5.65 -6.87
C PHE A 213 14.42 4.30 -6.79
N SER A 214 13.73 3.32 -6.22
CA SER A 214 14.19 1.94 -6.14
C SER A 214 13.03 0.99 -6.42
N PRO A 215 13.30 -0.23 -6.89
CA PRO A 215 12.25 -1.15 -7.30
C PRO A 215 11.19 -1.40 -6.23
N THR A 216 9.93 -1.41 -6.67
CA THR A 216 8.75 -1.86 -5.94
C THR A 216 7.81 -2.53 -6.91
N MET A 217 6.83 -3.24 -6.37
CA MET A 217 5.77 -3.84 -7.17
C MET A 217 4.48 -3.03 -7.03
N GLU A 218 3.53 -3.26 -7.94
CA GLU A 218 2.27 -2.52 -7.93
C GLU A 218 1.42 -2.83 -6.69
N TRP A 219 1.47 -4.03 -6.16
CA TRP A 219 0.77 -4.41 -4.93
C TRP A 219 1.29 -3.71 -3.68
N ASP A 220 2.58 -3.26 -3.65
CA ASP A 220 3.15 -2.44 -2.57
C ASP A 220 2.54 -1.03 -2.53
N THR A 221 1.94 -0.56 -3.61
CA THR A 221 1.60 0.85 -3.79
C THR A 221 0.11 1.12 -4.04
N ALA A 222 -0.62 0.16 -4.63
CA ALA A 222 -1.98 0.37 -5.10
C ALA A 222 -2.95 0.83 -4.00
N ALA A 223 -2.94 0.15 -2.86
CA ALA A 223 -3.77 0.50 -1.72
C ALA A 223 -3.41 1.89 -1.18
N GLY A 224 -2.10 2.15 -1.04
CA GLY A 224 -1.58 3.43 -0.55
C GLY A 224 -1.91 4.61 -1.46
N ASP A 225 -1.82 4.43 -2.79
CA ASP A 225 -2.18 5.46 -3.78
C ASP A 225 -3.67 5.80 -3.69
N ALA A 226 -4.56 4.80 -3.61
CA ALA A 226 -6.00 5.04 -3.46
C ALA A 226 -6.31 5.84 -2.18
N ILE A 227 -5.73 5.43 -1.04
CA ILE A 227 -5.91 6.10 0.25
C ILE A 227 -5.36 7.53 0.20
N LEU A 228 -4.14 7.71 -0.32
CA LEU A 228 -3.52 9.03 -0.41
C LEU A 228 -4.32 9.97 -1.34
N THR A 229 -4.79 9.45 -2.48
CA THR A 229 -5.61 10.21 -3.43
C THR A 229 -6.94 10.63 -2.78
N GLY A 230 -7.63 9.72 -2.07
CA GLY A 230 -8.85 10.03 -1.33
C GLY A 230 -8.63 11.04 -0.20
N ALA A 231 -7.44 11.10 0.39
CA ALA A 231 -7.06 12.12 1.37
C ALA A 231 -6.69 13.48 0.73
N GLY A 232 -6.69 13.58 -0.61
CA GLY A 232 -6.41 14.79 -1.38
C GLY A 232 -4.95 14.94 -1.82
N GLY A 233 -4.12 13.92 -1.66
CA GLY A 233 -2.76 13.85 -2.21
C GLY A 233 -2.73 13.27 -3.63
N ARG A 234 -1.56 12.87 -4.09
CA ARG A 234 -1.37 12.21 -5.40
C ARG A 234 -0.10 11.37 -5.42
N VAL A 235 -0.04 10.41 -6.35
CA VAL A 235 1.18 9.67 -6.69
C VAL A 235 1.49 9.88 -8.17
N THR A 236 2.76 10.20 -8.47
CA THR A 236 3.21 10.52 -9.82
C THR A 236 4.36 9.62 -10.26
N GLU A 237 4.53 9.45 -11.58
CA GLU A 237 5.72 8.84 -12.17
C GLU A 237 6.92 9.79 -12.00
N GLY A 238 7.79 9.51 -11.02
CA GLY A 238 8.90 10.37 -10.67
C GLY A 238 8.47 11.83 -10.49
N ASP A 239 9.30 12.75 -10.94
CA ASP A 239 9.05 14.21 -10.93
C ASP A 239 8.05 14.69 -11.98
N SER A 240 7.45 13.78 -12.74
CA SER A 240 6.46 14.17 -13.75
C SER A 240 5.13 14.56 -13.07
N ASN A 241 4.28 15.27 -13.83
CA ASN A 241 2.90 15.49 -13.39
C ASN A 241 1.96 14.33 -13.79
N LYS A 242 2.51 13.27 -14.39
CA LYS A 242 1.70 12.11 -14.81
C LYS A 242 1.39 11.26 -13.61
N PRO A 243 0.13 10.90 -13.40
CA PRO A 243 -0.23 9.96 -12.34
C PRO A 243 0.46 8.60 -12.56
N LEU A 244 0.87 7.96 -11.47
CA LEU A 244 1.35 6.57 -11.53
C LEU A 244 0.20 5.69 -12.02
N PHE A 245 0.42 4.86 -13.04
CA PHE A 245 -0.58 3.95 -13.58
C PHE A 245 -0.27 2.49 -13.21
N TYR A 246 -1.28 1.65 -13.28
CA TYR A 246 -1.25 0.25 -12.83
C TYR A 246 -1.65 -0.70 -13.96
N GLY A 247 -1.29 -1.98 -13.82
CA GLY A 247 -1.46 -2.98 -14.87
C GLY A 247 -0.29 -3.02 -15.85
N LYS A 248 0.90 -2.62 -15.41
CA LYS A 248 2.15 -2.71 -16.18
C LYS A 248 2.60 -4.15 -16.37
N PRO A 249 3.38 -4.44 -17.42
CA PRO A 249 4.03 -5.75 -17.54
C PRO A 249 4.81 -6.11 -16.27
N ASN A 250 4.62 -7.34 -15.80
CA ASN A 250 5.24 -7.88 -14.58
C ASN A 250 4.92 -7.08 -13.29
N TYR A 251 3.93 -6.20 -13.30
CA TYR A 251 3.51 -5.39 -12.13
C TYR A 251 4.62 -4.59 -11.46
N ARG A 252 5.69 -4.28 -12.17
CA ARG A 252 6.82 -3.52 -11.63
C ARG A 252 6.55 -2.03 -11.75
N ASN A 253 6.72 -1.32 -10.64
CA ASN A 253 6.61 0.13 -10.62
C ASN A 253 7.81 0.80 -11.29
N LEU A 254 7.52 1.93 -11.95
CA LEU A 254 8.51 2.95 -12.28
C LEU A 254 8.88 3.71 -10.99
N ASP A 255 9.93 4.54 -11.09
CA ASP A 255 10.21 5.54 -10.06
C ASP A 255 8.95 6.37 -9.81
N PHE A 256 8.60 6.59 -8.54
CA PHE A 256 7.42 7.37 -8.22
C PHE A 256 7.67 8.33 -7.06
N ILE A 257 6.77 9.30 -6.94
CA ILE A 257 6.74 10.21 -5.79
C ILE A 257 5.30 10.34 -5.33
N ALA A 258 5.07 10.09 -4.03
CA ALA A 258 3.81 10.36 -3.38
C ALA A 258 3.87 11.74 -2.72
N TRP A 259 2.82 12.55 -2.90
CA TRP A 259 2.77 13.95 -2.55
C TRP A 259 1.55 14.27 -1.68
N SER A 260 1.74 15.10 -0.69
CA SER A 260 0.65 15.88 -0.09
C SER A 260 0.12 16.94 -1.10
N LYS A 261 -0.74 17.84 -0.64
CA LYS A 261 -1.24 18.97 -1.45
C LYS A 261 -0.47 20.28 -1.20
N LEU A 262 0.72 20.17 -0.67
CA LEU A 262 1.61 21.33 -0.55
C LEU A 262 2.09 21.78 -1.93
N LYS A 263 2.29 23.05 -2.10
CA LYS A 263 2.99 23.61 -3.25
C LYS A 263 4.47 23.53 -2.94
N PHE A 264 5.13 22.58 -3.60
CA PHE A 264 6.57 22.42 -3.58
C PHE A 264 7.14 23.32 -4.68
N PHE A 265 7.99 24.29 -4.29
CA PHE A 265 8.80 25.16 -5.16
C PHE A 265 8.00 26.14 -6.04
#